data_f62324e5de7922521485f718f45381fd
#
_entry.id   f62324e5de7922521485f718f45381fd
#
_cell.length_a   1.000
_cell.length_b   1.000
_cell.length_c   1.000
_cell.angle_alpha   90.00
_cell.angle_beta   90.00
_cell.angle_gamma   90.00
#
_symmetry.space_group_name_H-M   'P 1'
#
loop_
_entity.id
_entity.type
_entity.pdbx_description
1 polymer ?
#
loop_
_entity_poly.entity_id
_entity_poly.type
_entity_poly.pdbx_seq_one_letter_code
_entity_poly.pdbx_strand_id
1 'polypeptide(L)' 'MLRPNFAEYLRKIDDLNGGELRIINQYEVGEGLGLSSKQTDEIVDQLRDARMIKKITTNKIVLSPQALYAIHKTEKSE' A
#
# COMPACT_ATOMS: atom_id res chain seq x y z
N MET A 1 -10.38 4.64 -10.60
CA MET A 1 -10.15 3.21 -10.41
C MET A 1 -8.66 2.92 -10.29
N LEU A 2 -8.28 2.13 -9.33
CA LEU A 2 -6.88 1.78 -9.13
C LEU A 2 -6.47 0.71 -10.11
N ARG A 3 -5.22 0.80 -10.57
CA ARG A 3 -4.67 -0.25 -11.40
C ARG A 3 -4.48 -1.51 -10.54
N PRO A 4 -4.47 -2.70 -11.17
CA PRO A 4 -4.30 -3.94 -10.40
C PRO A 4 -3.08 -3.96 -9.50
N ASN A 5 -1.92 -3.43 -9.98
CA ASN A 5 -0.70 -3.38 -9.15
C ASN A 5 -0.89 -2.54 -7.91
N PHE A 6 -1.66 -1.45 -8.03
CA PHE A 6 -1.89 -0.56 -6.89
C PHE A 6 -2.72 -1.26 -5.84
N ALA A 7 -3.78 -1.95 -6.28
CA ALA A 7 -4.64 -2.69 -5.35
C ALA A 7 -3.85 -3.79 -4.67
N GLU A 8 -3.00 -4.50 -5.42
CA GLU A 8 -2.17 -5.55 -4.85
C GLU A 8 -1.19 -5.01 -3.83
N TYR A 9 -0.61 -3.85 -4.12
CA TYR A 9 0.34 -3.23 -3.22
C TYR A 9 -0.34 -2.87 -1.89
N LEU A 10 -1.52 -2.26 -1.98
CA LEU A 10 -2.27 -1.88 -0.78
C LEU A 10 -2.66 -3.11 0.04
N ARG A 11 -3.10 -4.16 -0.63
CA ARG A 11 -3.47 -5.40 0.06
C ARG A 11 -2.28 -6.05 0.72
N LYS A 12 -1.12 -5.98 0.09
CA LYS A 12 0.09 -6.56 0.68
C LYS A 12 0.46 -5.83 1.96
N ILE A 13 0.34 -4.50 1.96
CA ILE A 13 0.59 -3.73 3.17
C ILE A 13 -0.36 -4.18 4.29
N ASP A 14 -1.64 -4.29 3.96
CA ASP A 14 -2.65 -4.70 4.92
C ASP A 14 -2.35 -6.09 5.47
N ASP A 15 -1.97 -7.01 4.59
CA ASP A 15 -1.61 -8.37 4.97
C ASP A 15 -0.46 -8.40 5.96
N LEU A 16 0.61 -7.67 5.63
CA LEU A 16 1.80 -7.64 6.46
C LEU A 16 1.56 -6.98 7.80
N ASN A 17 0.59 -6.08 7.85
CA ASN A 17 0.26 -5.34 9.07
C ASN A 17 -0.88 -5.95 9.87
N GLY A 18 -1.44 -7.06 9.40
CA GLY A 18 -2.50 -7.73 10.12
C GLY A 18 -3.79 -6.92 10.21
N GLY A 19 -4.06 -6.10 9.20
CA GLY A 19 -5.29 -5.31 9.13
C GLY A 19 -5.26 -4.04 9.94
N GLU A 20 -4.07 -3.63 10.42
CA GLU A 20 -3.93 -2.43 11.23
C GLU A 20 -3.12 -1.36 10.52
N LEU A 21 -3.25 -0.13 11.00
CA LEU A 21 -2.47 0.99 10.46
C LEU A 21 -1.13 1.02 11.17
N ARG A 22 -0.11 0.48 10.51
CA ARG A 22 1.25 0.43 11.06
C ARG A 22 2.23 0.94 10.02
N ILE A 23 3.32 1.52 10.50
CA ILE A 23 4.40 1.98 9.63
C ILE A 23 5.17 0.75 9.14
N ILE A 24 5.43 0.72 7.84
CA ILE A 24 6.13 -0.42 7.24
C ILE A 24 7.11 0.10 6.18
N ASN A 25 8.16 -0.68 5.93
CA ASN A 25 9.14 -0.34 4.90
C ASN A 25 8.54 -0.64 3.53
N GLN A 26 8.50 0.37 2.66
CA GLN A 26 7.87 0.24 1.35
C GLN A 26 8.55 -0.81 0.46
N TYR A 27 9.85 -0.99 0.62
CA TYR A 27 10.57 -1.97 -0.19
C TYR A 27 10.33 -3.40 0.27
N GLU A 28 10.02 -3.58 1.54
CA GLU A 28 9.63 -4.87 2.06
C GLU A 28 8.33 -5.33 1.39
N VAL A 29 7.40 -4.40 1.22
CA VAL A 29 6.15 -4.69 0.53
C VAL A 29 6.43 -5.01 -0.93
N GLY A 30 7.27 -4.20 -1.57
CA GLY A 30 7.60 -4.41 -2.97
C GLY A 30 8.26 -5.76 -3.21
N GLU A 31 9.18 -6.16 -2.33
CA GLU A 31 9.86 -7.44 -2.45
C GLU A 31 8.86 -8.59 -2.36
N GLY A 32 7.89 -8.47 -1.48
CA GLY A 32 6.87 -9.50 -1.34
C GLY A 32 6.02 -9.67 -2.59
N LEU A 33 6.03 -8.67 -3.47
CA LEU A 33 5.28 -8.69 -4.72
C LEU A 33 6.18 -8.89 -5.93
N GLY A 34 7.48 -9.07 -5.72
CA GLY A 34 8.42 -9.24 -6.82
C GLY A 34 8.74 -7.96 -7.57
N LEU A 35 8.60 -6.81 -6.92
CA LEU A 35 8.84 -5.52 -7.55
C LEU A 35 10.27 -5.05 -7.28
N SER A 36 10.84 -4.35 -8.27
CA SER A 36 12.13 -3.69 -8.07
C SER A 36 11.95 -2.45 -7.22
N SER A 37 13.06 -1.89 -6.73
CA SER A 37 13.02 -0.65 -5.96
C SER A 37 12.40 0.48 -6.78
N LYS A 38 12.74 0.56 -8.06
CA LYS A 38 12.22 1.60 -8.91
C LYS A 38 10.71 1.46 -9.10
N GLN A 39 10.25 0.24 -9.33
CA GLN A 39 8.82 -0.01 -9.48
C GLN A 39 8.08 0.32 -8.19
N THR A 40 8.66 -0.04 -7.06
CA THR A 40 8.08 0.26 -5.76
C THR A 40 7.97 1.77 -5.56
N ASP A 41 9.03 2.51 -5.87
CA ASP A 41 9.01 3.96 -5.74
C ASP A 41 7.92 4.60 -6.58
N GLU A 42 7.74 4.11 -7.79
CA GLU A 42 6.72 4.66 -8.70
C GLU A 42 5.31 4.40 -8.16
N ILE A 43 5.08 3.20 -7.66
CA ILE A 43 3.78 2.86 -7.12
C ILE A 43 3.49 3.68 -5.87
N VAL A 44 4.47 3.78 -4.98
CA VAL A 44 4.30 4.54 -3.74
C VAL A 44 4.03 6.02 -4.03
N ASP A 45 4.74 6.60 -5.00
CA ASP A 45 4.52 7.99 -5.35
C ASP A 45 3.09 8.23 -5.84
N GLN A 46 2.57 7.33 -6.65
CA GLN A 46 1.22 7.48 -7.17
C GLN A 46 0.17 7.25 -6.10
N LEU A 47 0.40 6.29 -5.22
CA LEU A 47 -0.53 6.03 -4.11
C LEU A 47 -0.52 7.18 -3.11
N ARG A 48 0.65 7.80 -2.90
CA ARG A 48 0.73 8.98 -2.05
C ARG A 48 -0.07 10.13 -2.65
N ASP A 49 0.06 10.34 -3.97
CA ASP A 49 -0.69 11.38 -4.66
C ASP A 49 -2.19 11.14 -4.57
N ALA A 50 -2.59 9.88 -4.57
CA ALA A 50 -4.00 9.51 -4.44
C ALA A 50 -4.48 9.51 -2.98
N ARG A 51 -3.58 9.84 -2.04
CA ARG A 51 -3.89 9.91 -0.60
C ARG A 51 -4.26 8.56 -0.01
N MET A 52 -3.76 7.51 -0.61
CA MET A 52 -3.94 6.15 -0.08
C MET A 52 -2.82 5.77 0.87
N ILE A 53 -1.66 6.40 0.72
CA ILE A 53 -0.48 6.14 1.53
C ILE A 53 0.08 7.47 2.02
N LYS A 54 0.58 7.47 3.24
CA LYS A 54 1.29 8.60 3.80
C LYS A 54 2.75 8.21 3.97
N LYS A 55 3.66 9.04 3.47
CA LYS A 55 5.09 8.80 3.64
C LYS A 55 5.56 9.35 4.97
N ILE A 56 6.20 8.49 5.76
CA ILE A 56 6.72 8.89 7.07
C ILE A 56 8.17 9.29 6.93
N THR A 57 8.96 8.47 6.23
CA THR A 57 10.36 8.78 5.93
C THR A 57 10.63 8.37 4.50
N THR A 58 11.88 8.41 4.09
CA THR A 58 12.28 8.06 2.72
C THR A 58 11.78 6.67 2.32
N ASN A 59 11.78 5.74 3.25
CA ASN A 59 11.41 4.35 2.93
C ASN A 59 10.31 3.79 3.82
N LYS A 60 9.74 4.59 4.72
CA LYS A 60 8.67 4.12 5.61
C LYS A 60 7.36 4.76 5.23
N ILE A 61 6.33 3.94 5.17
CA ILE A 61 5.00 4.38 4.78
C ILE A 61 3.95 3.79 5.71
N VAL A 62 2.75 4.38 5.66
CA VAL A 62 1.61 3.84 6.39
C VAL A 62 0.37 4.06 5.51
N LEU A 63 -0.57 3.14 5.56
CA LEU A 63 -1.84 3.31 4.85
C LEU A 63 -2.61 4.44 5.49
N SER A 64 -3.38 5.17 4.67
CA SER A 64 -4.34 6.11 5.21
C SER A 64 -5.56 5.33 5.71
N PRO A 65 -6.34 5.88 6.65
CA PRO A 65 -7.58 5.23 7.07
C PRO A 65 -8.54 5.02 5.89
N GLN A 66 -8.53 5.95 4.94
CA GLN A 66 -9.34 5.85 3.75
C GLN A 66 -8.98 4.62 2.92
N ALA A 67 -7.68 4.35 2.77
CA ALA A 67 -7.22 3.20 2.02
C ALA A 67 -7.58 1.90 2.73
N LEU A 68 -7.40 1.86 4.03
CA LEU A 68 -7.73 0.67 4.81
C LEU A 68 -9.22 0.35 4.69
N TYR A 69 -10.05 1.37 4.79
CA TYR A 69 -11.49 1.21 4.65
C TYR A 69 -11.84 0.66 3.26
N ALA A 70 -11.21 1.21 2.23
CA ALA A 70 -11.49 0.79 0.85
C ALA A 70 -11.10 -0.67 0.63
N ILE A 71 -9.96 -1.09 1.17
CA ILE A 71 -9.52 -2.47 1.05
C ILE A 71 -10.50 -3.42 1.70
N HIS A 72 -10.88 -3.13 2.93
CA HIS A 72 -11.76 -4.02 3.69
C HIS A 72 -13.17 -4.02 3.12
N LYS A 73 -13.62 -2.89 2.62
CA LYS A 73 -14.94 -2.80 2.00
C LYS A 73 -14.99 -3.68 0.75
N THR A 74 -13.93 -3.63 -0.06
CA THR A 74 -13.87 -4.44 -1.27
C THR A 74 -13.91 -5.92 -0.94
N GLU A 75 -13.20 -6.33 0.10
CA GLU A 75 -13.17 -7.73 0.48
C GLU A 75 -14.50 -8.23 1.01
N LYS A 76 -15.27 -7.35 1.60
CA LYS A 76 -16.54 -7.73 2.18
C LYS A 76 -17.68 -7.66 1.20
N SER A 77 -17.50 -6.99 0.10
CA SER A 77 -18.60 -6.85 -0.84
C SER A 77 -18.64 -8.05 -1.75
N GLU A 78 -19.42 -8.96 -1.48
CA GLU A 78 -19.56 -10.09 -2.36
C GLU A 78 -20.92 -10.57 -2.45
#